data_bdade9912c1b1411bb51feeed2791ea8
#
_entry.id   bdade9912c1b1411bb51feeed2791ea8
#
_cell.length_a   1.000
_cell.length_b   1.000
_cell.length_c   1.000
_cell.angle_alpha   90.00
_cell.angle_beta   90.00
_cell.angle_gamma   90.00
#
_symmetry.space_group_name_H-M   'P 1'
#
loop_
_entity.id
_entity.type
_entity.pdbx_description
1 polymer ?
#
loop_
_entity_poly.entity_id
_entity_poly.type
_entity_poly.pdbx_seq_one_letter_code
_entity_poly.pdbx_strand_id
1 'polypeptide(L)'
;WATEMVDLIEQASPTSLWVTAAMIEAGARSTLDECFDRELHAAEQITRTGDFAEGVRAVLVDKDRRPEFAPGSVDDVDPDVVARIVGMV
;
A
#
# COMPACT_ATOMS: atom_id res chain seq x y z
N TRP A 1 -9.98 -10.15 18.56
CA TRP A 1 -9.69 -8.89 17.87
C TRP A 1 -8.25 -8.83 17.31
N ALA A 2 -7.26 -9.11 18.15
CA ALA A 2 -5.85 -9.06 17.72
C ALA A 2 -5.54 -10.08 16.62
N THR A 3 -6.06 -11.30 16.73
CA THR A 3 -5.88 -12.35 15.71
C THR A 3 -6.50 -11.94 14.38
N GLU A 4 -7.68 -11.33 14.40
CA GLU A 4 -8.34 -10.85 13.19
C GLU A 4 -7.55 -9.74 12.51
N MET A 5 -6.92 -8.85 13.30
CA MET A 5 -6.07 -7.79 12.76
C MET A 5 -4.81 -8.34 12.12
N VAL A 6 -4.19 -9.34 12.73
CA VAL A 6 -3.00 -10.00 12.15
C VAL A 6 -3.36 -10.66 10.83
N ASP A 7 -4.49 -11.36 10.77
CA ASP A 7 -4.94 -12.01 9.52
C ASP A 7 -5.17 -10.99 8.41
N LEU A 8 -5.79 -9.84 8.72
CA LEU A 8 -6.00 -8.78 7.75
C LEU A 8 -4.69 -8.20 7.22
N ILE A 9 -3.72 -7.98 8.12
CA ILE A 9 -2.40 -7.47 7.74
C ILE A 9 -1.68 -8.48 6.84
N GLU A 10 -1.73 -9.77 7.17
CA GLU A 10 -1.10 -10.81 6.38
C GLU A 10 -1.70 -10.95 4.99
N GLN A 11 -2.98 -10.59 4.81
CA GLN A 11 -3.67 -10.64 3.53
C GLN A 11 -3.46 -9.38 2.68
N ALA A 12 -2.90 -8.32 3.26
CA ALA A 12 -2.70 -7.07 2.55
C ALA A 12 -1.46 -7.12 1.65
N SER A 13 -1.45 -6.26 0.62
CA SER A 13 -0.26 -6.08 -0.21
C SER A 13 0.92 -5.60 0.65
N PRO A 14 2.07 -6.29 0.63
CA PRO A 14 3.26 -5.85 1.35
C PRO A 14 3.69 -4.43 0.98
N THR A 15 3.65 -4.08 -0.30
CA THR A 15 3.95 -2.72 -0.76
C THR A 15 3.00 -1.70 -0.13
N SER A 16 1.70 -2.00 -0.09
CA SER A 16 0.70 -1.10 0.53
C SER A 16 0.93 -0.92 2.02
N LEU A 17 1.36 -1.97 2.73
CA LEU A 17 1.69 -1.86 4.16
C LEU A 17 2.86 -0.89 4.38
N TRP A 18 3.91 -0.99 3.58
CA TRP A 18 5.06 -0.09 3.65
C TRP A 18 4.68 1.36 3.31
N VAL A 19 3.86 1.54 2.27
CA VAL A 19 3.37 2.87 1.88
C VAL A 19 2.55 3.49 3.00
N THR A 20 1.65 2.72 3.60
CA THR A 20 0.82 3.19 4.72
C THR A 20 1.69 3.62 5.91
N ALA A 21 2.68 2.82 6.29
CA ALA A 21 3.58 3.15 7.38
C ALA A 21 4.36 4.44 7.10
N ALA A 22 4.87 4.60 5.88
CA ALA A 22 5.62 5.79 5.48
C ALA A 22 4.73 7.03 5.49
N MET A 23 3.47 6.91 5.06
CA MET A 23 2.53 8.03 5.06
C MET A 23 2.13 8.46 6.46
N ILE A 24 1.93 7.52 7.37
CA ILE A 24 1.63 7.83 8.78
C ILE A 24 2.80 8.56 9.41
N GLU A 25 4.02 8.09 9.19
CA GLU A 25 5.21 8.73 9.73
C GLU A 25 5.39 10.15 9.18
N ALA A 26 5.24 10.33 7.87
CA ALA A 26 5.34 11.63 7.24
C ALA A 26 4.23 12.57 7.71
N GLY A 27 3.01 12.06 7.90
CA GLY A 27 1.85 12.83 8.35
C GLY A 27 2.05 13.44 9.73
N ALA A 28 2.79 12.76 10.61
CA ALA A 28 3.07 13.25 11.96
C ALA A 28 3.91 14.54 11.96
N ARG A 29 4.57 14.86 10.85
CA ARG A 29 5.47 16.00 10.70
C ARG A 29 5.02 16.98 9.63
N SER A 30 3.79 16.84 9.15
CA SER A 30 3.28 17.60 8.00
C SER A 30 2.06 18.42 8.38
N THR A 31 1.81 19.48 7.61
CA THR A 31 0.55 20.22 7.68
C THR A 31 -0.57 19.41 7.03
N LEU A 32 -1.81 19.83 7.23
CA LEU A 32 -2.96 19.19 6.62
C LEU A 32 -2.89 19.25 5.08
N ASP A 33 -2.51 20.42 4.54
CA ASP A 33 -2.37 20.57 3.08
C ASP A 33 -1.29 19.64 2.51
N GLU A 34 -0.16 19.52 3.21
CA GLU A 34 0.90 18.60 2.82
C GLU A 34 0.45 17.15 2.84
N CYS A 35 -0.38 16.78 3.83
CA CYS A 35 -0.96 15.45 3.92
C CYS A 35 -1.89 15.15 2.74
N PHE A 36 -2.75 16.09 2.38
CA PHE A 36 -3.66 15.92 1.23
C PHE A 36 -2.89 15.77 -0.08
N ASP A 37 -1.88 16.60 -0.31
CA ASP A 37 -1.07 16.53 -1.52
C ASP A 37 -0.36 15.18 -1.63
N ARG A 38 0.18 14.71 -0.52
CA ARG A 38 0.87 13.41 -0.47
C ARG A 38 -0.08 12.25 -0.71
N GLU A 39 -1.26 12.29 -0.11
CA GLU A 39 -2.26 11.23 -0.30
C GLU A 39 -2.76 11.18 -1.73
N LEU A 40 -2.97 12.32 -2.37
CA LEU A 40 -3.36 12.35 -3.77
C LEU A 40 -2.28 11.74 -4.67
N HIS A 41 -1.02 12.13 -4.45
CA HIS A 41 0.11 11.58 -5.20
C HIS A 41 0.21 10.06 -4.99
N ALA A 42 0.13 9.61 -3.74
CA ALA A 42 0.21 8.19 -3.43
C ALA A 42 -0.93 7.39 -4.08
N ALA A 43 -2.15 7.92 -4.05
CA ALA A 43 -3.30 7.27 -4.67
C ALA A 43 -3.08 7.11 -6.18
N GLU A 44 -2.57 8.13 -6.86
CA GLU A 44 -2.27 8.04 -8.28
C GLU A 44 -1.20 6.98 -8.57
N GLN A 45 -0.17 6.91 -7.76
CA GLN A 45 0.92 5.94 -7.94
C GLN A 45 0.46 4.52 -7.63
N ILE A 46 -0.31 4.33 -6.56
CA ILE A 46 -0.80 3.01 -6.15
C ILE A 46 -1.71 2.40 -7.21
N THR A 47 -2.58 3.19 -7.83
CA THR A 47 -3.49 2.68 -8.87
C THR A 47 -2.77 2.20 -10.12
N ARG A 48 -1.52 2.57 -10.28
CA ARG A 48 -0.67 2.13 -11.40
C ARG A 48 0.15 0.89 -11.07
N THR A 49 0.10 0.41 -9.84
CA THR A 49 0.85 -0.79 -9.45
C THR A 49 0.11 -2.06 -9.87
N GLY A 50 0.89 -3.12 -10.08
CA GLY A 50 0.33 -4.44 -10.35
C GLY A 50 -0.50 -4.96 -9.18
N ASP A 51 -0.14 -4.62 -7.95
CA ASP A 51 -0.87 -5.04 -6.74
C ASP A 51 -2.29 -4.49 -6.70
N PHE A 52 -2.50 -3.26 -7.16
CA PHE A 52 -3.85 -2.70 -7.26
C PHE A 52 -4.71 -3.50 -8.23
N ALA A 53 -4.19 -3.79 -9.43
CA ALA A 53 -4.89 -4.60 -10.42
C ALA A 53 -5.16 -6.01 -9.89
N GLU A 54 -4.20 -6.59 -9.19
CA GLU A 54 -4.34 -7.93 -8.62
C GLU A 54 -5.41 -7.96 -7.52
N GLY A 55 -5.47 -6.94 -6.68
CA GLY A 55 -6.51 -6.82 -5.67
C GLY A 55 -7.90 -6.74 -6.28
N VAL A 56 -8.06 -5.95 -7.35
CA VAL A 56 -9.32 -5.84 -8.09
C VAL A 56 -9.70 -7.18 -8.72
N ARG A 57 -8.75 -7.87 -9.35
CA ARG A 57 -8.99 -9.19 -9.93
C ARG A 57 -9.52 -10.17 -8.87
N ALA A 58 -8.84 -10.25 -7.74
CA ALA A 58 -9.15 -11.24 -6.71
C ALA A 58 -10.52 -11.03 -6.08
N VAL A 59 -10.99 -9.79 -5.99
CA VAL A 59 -12.24 -9.46 -5.29
C VAL A 59 -13.42 -9.27 -6.26
N LEU A 60 -13.20 -8.58 -7.39
CA LEU A 60 -14.29 -8.14 -8.27
C LEU A 60 -14.40 -8.93 -9.56
N VAL A 61 -13.30 -9.42 -10.11
CA VAL A 61 -13.29 -10.11 -11.40
C VAL A 61 -13.40 -11.62 -11.21
N ASP A 62 -12.38 -12.24 -10.62
CA ASP A 62 -12.36 -13.70 -10.42
C ASP A 62 -13.00 -14.11 -9.09
N LYS A 63 -13.06 -13.19 -8.13
CA LYS A 63 -13.71 -13.39 -6.83
C LYS A 63 -13.12 -14.55 -6.02
N ASP A 64 -11.87 -14.91 -6.28
CA ASP A 64 -11.19 -15.98 -5.54
C ASP A 64 -10.69 -15.52 -4.17
N ARG A 65 -10.57 -14.21 -3.95
CA ARG A 65 -10.06 -13.59 -2.74
C ARG A 65 -8.66 -14.07 -2.35
N ARG A 66 -7.87 -14.44 -3.34
CA ARG A 66 -6.50 -14.94 -3.20
C ARG A 66 -5.55 -14.11 -4.05
N PRO A 67 -5.34 -12.83 -3.72
CA PRO A 67 -4.43 -12.01 -4.50
C PRO A 67 -2.99 -12.50 -4.36
N GLU A 68 -2.28 -12.49 -5.47
CA GLU A 68 -0.86 -12.78 -5.51
C GLU A 68 -0.09 -11.49 -5.69
N PHE A 69 0.20 -10.80 -4.60
CA PHE A 69 0.92 -9.54 -4.63
C PHE A 69 2.41 -9.74 -4.92
N ALA A 70 3.00 -8.77 -5.59
CA ALA A 70 4.42 -8.77 -5.91
C ALA A 70 5.07 -7.46 -5.41
N PRO A 71 6.01 -7.51 -4.46
CA PRO A 71 6.49 -8.72 -3.79
C PRO A 71 5.48 -9.31 -2.81
N GLY A 72 5.65 -10.59 -2.48
CA GLY A 72 4.74 -11.30 -1.59
C GLY A 72 5.07 -11.19 -0.11
N SER A 73 6.16 -10.53 0.25
CA SER A 73 6.62 -10.39 1.62
C SER A 73 7.06 -8.96 1.89
N VAL A 74 6.82 -8.48 3.12
CA VAL A 74 7.27 -7.13 3.54
C VAL A 74 8.79 -7.00 3.49
N ASP A 75 9.51 -8.09 3.65
CA ASP A 75 10.98 -8.09 3.62
C ASP A 75 11.53 -7.88 2.21
N ASP A 76 10.73 -8.15 1.18
CA ASP A 76 11.15 -8.05 -0.21
C ASP A 76 10.73 -6.73 -0.88
N VAL A 77 10.05 -5.85 -0.15
CA VAL A 77 9.62 -4.55 -0.68
C VAL A 77 10.82 -3.63 -0.85
N ASP A 78 10.98 -3.06 -2.05
CA ASP A 78 12.04 -2.11 -2.36
C ASP A 78 11.71 -0.75 -1.75
N PRO A 79 12.56 -0.22 -0.84
CA PRO A 79 12.34 1.10 -0.25
C PRO A 79 12.26 2.23 -1.27
N ASP A 80 12.95 2.12 -2.40
CA ASP A 80 12.92 3.15 -3.45
C ASP A 80 11.56 3.22 -4.13
N VAL A 81 10.90 2.08 -4.29
CA VAL A 81 9.54 2.03 -4.84
C VAL A 81 8.57 2.71 -3.88
N VAL A 82 8.68 2.42 -2.59
CA VAL A 82 7.84 3.05 -1.55
C VAL A 82 8.05 4.56 -1.54
N ALA A 83 9.30 5.03 -1.58
CA ALA A 83 9.63 6.45 -1.59
C ALA A 83 9.02 7.17 -2.79
N ARG A 84 9.04 6.54 -3.97
CA ARG A 84 8.43 7.12 -5.18
C ARG A 84 6.91 7.20 -5.08
N ILE A 85 6.27 6.18 -4.53
CA ILE A 85 4.81 6.17 -4.34
C ILE A 85 4.39 7.27 -3.38
N VAL A 86 5.12 7.45 -2.29
CA VAL A 86 4.82 8.46 -1.28
C VAL A 86 5.23 9.87 -1.73
N GLY A 87 6.09 9.99 -2.74
CA GLY A 87 6.51 11.28 -3.26
C GLY A 87 7.65 11.90 -2.49
N MET A 88 8.49 11.08 -1.88
CA MET A 88 9.64 11.53 -1.09
C MET A 88 10.96 11.54 -1.89
N VAL A 89 10.87 11.21 -3.16
CA VAL A 89 12.01 11.21 -4.10
C VAL A 89 11.67 12.04 -5.31
#